data_e8b5e20fc360c2a0ba5dad02e83358a8
#
_entry.id   e8b5e20fc360c2a0ba5dad02e83358a8
#
_cell.length_a   1.000
_cell.length_b   1.000
_cell.length_c   1.000
_cell.angle_alpha   90.00
_cell.angle_beta   90.00
_cell.angle_gamma   90.00
#
_symmetry.space_group_name_H-M   'P 1'
#
loop_
_entity.id
_entity.type
_entity.pdbx_description
1 polymer ?
#
loop_
_entity_poly.entity_id
_entity_poly.type
_entity_poly.pdbx_seq_one_letter_code
_entity_poly.pdbx_strand_id
1 'polypeptide(L)'
;MIGWIIMIGTCLVSALAILAFAKGRRQLWQPVAATVVLAMAGYAWQGRPDLSSSAAQPIAAERGAADALLKMRSDMDQNFGVAKMWLVTADGFARDGSYSAAAGYIQAGLREHPDNPDLWSALGLVLMLASDGEMTPPAKLAFDKARTLAPNLPAPDYFEGLAALFDRKPDITISKWNMVLERATPKAKWRPAVESQLAGLESLLAGAAPPSPELKN
;
A
#
# COMPACT_ATOMS: atom_id res chain seq x y z
N MET A 1 3.42 -11.12 -22.17
CA MET A 1 3.48 -11.90 -23.43
C MET A 1 4.88 -12.40 -23.77
N ILE A 2 5.96 -11.69 -23.43
CA ILE A 2 7.35 -12.10 -23.70
C ILE A 2 7.74 -13.41 -22.97
N GLY A 3 7.27 -13.65 -21.76
CA GLY A 3 7.59 -14.87 -21.00
C GLY A 3 7.11 -16.18 -21.65
N TRP A 4 5.95 -16.17 -22.30
CA TRP A 4 5.42 -17.30 -23.04
C TRP A 4 6.26 -17.65 -24.27
N ILE A 5 6.77 -16.64 -24.98
CA ILE A 5 7.63 -16.81 -26.14
C ILE A 5 8.98 -17.42 -25.73
N ILE A 6 9.55 -16.96 -24.62
CA ILE A 6 10.80 -17.51 -24.07
C ILE A 6 10.60 -18.96 -23.61
N MET A 7 9.51 -19.26 -22.93
CA MET A 7 9.19 -20.60 -22.46
C MET A 7 8.99 -21.58 -23.63
N ILE A 8 8.22 -21.21 -24.64
CA ILE A 8 8.02 -22.02 -25.84
C ILE A 8 9.35 -22.20 -26.60
N GLY A 9 10.14 -21.13 -26.70
CA GLY A 9 11.48 -21.19 -27.33
C GLY A 9 12.44 -22.15 -26.62
N THR A 10 12.52 -22.10 -25.30
CA THR A 10 13.35 -23.00 -24.51
C THR A 10 12.87 -24.45 -24.56
N CYS A 11 11.57 -24.71 -24.56
CA CYS A 11 10.98 -26.03 -24.74
C CYS A 11 11.30 -26.60 -26.14
N LEU A 12 11.21 -25.78 -27.19
CA LEU A 12 11.49 -26.17 -28.56
C LEU A 12 12.99 -26.49 -28.77
N VAL A 13 13.89 -25.67 -28.23
CA VAL A 13 15.35 -25.89 -28.27
C VAL A 13 15.73 -27.16 -27.51
N SER A 14 15.14 -27.38 -26.33
CA SER A 14 15.39 -28.60 -25.56
C SER A 14 14.87 -29.85 -26.28
N ALA A 15 13.69 -29.79 -26.90
CA ALA A 15 13.14 -30.89 -27.67
C ALA A 15 13.99 -31.18 -28.91
N LEU A 16 14.47 -30.17 -29.63
CA LEU A 16 15.38 -30.33 -30.77
C LEU A 16 16.74 -30.92 -30.37
N ALA A 17 17.31 -30.51 -29.26
CA ALA A 17 18.54 -31.05 -28.71
C ALA A 17 18.38 -32.54 -28.34
N ILE A 18 17.27 -32.90 -27.69
CA ILE A 18 16.97 -34.31 -27.35
C ILE A 18 16.76 -35.15 -28.62
N LEU A 19 16.07 -34.61 -29.64
CA LEU A 19 15.88 -35.26 -30.92
C LEU A 19 17.20 -35.47 -31.66
N ALA A 20 18.11 -34.50 -31.63
CA ALA A 20 19.45 -34.63 -32.26
C ALA A 20 20.31 -35.67 -31.56
N PHE A 21 20.24 -35.77 -30.22
CA PHE A 21 20.98 -36.79 -29.45
C PHE A 21 20.37 -38.19 -29.55
N ALA A 22 19.04 -38.27 -29.73
CA ALA A 22 18.30 -39.56 -29.84
C ALA A 22 18.33 -40.17 -31.24
N LYS A 23 19.05 -39.57 -32.20
CA LYS A 23 19.15 -40.03 -33.58
C LYS A 23 19.70 -41.46 -33.65
N GLY A 24 18.80 -42.44 -33.80
CA GLY A 24 19.11 -43.87 -33.88
C GLY A 24 18.61 -44.76 -32.73
N ARG A 25 18.08 -44.20 -31.62
CA ARG A 25 17.57 -44.99 -30.49
C ARG A 25 16.07 -44.83 -30.32
N ARG A 26 15.31 -45.53 -31.15
CA ARG A 26 13.82 -45.50 -31.15
C ARG A 26 13.20 -45.87 -29.80
N GLN A 27 13.89 -46.59 -28.94
CA GLN A 27 13.45 -47.01 -27.61
C GLN A 27 13.43 -45.87 -26.57
N LEU A 28 14.11 -44.76 -26.83
CA LEU A 28 14.15 -43.63 -25.89
C LEU A 28 13.00 -42.61 -26.10
N TRP A 29 12.20 -42.76 -27.15
CA TRP A 29 11.11 -41.86 -27.45
C TRP A 29 9.96 -41.94 -26.44
N GLN A 30 9.61 -43.12 -25.96
CA GLN A 30 8.54 -43.34 -25.02
C GLN A 30 8.81 -42.65 -23.65
N PRO A 31 10.00 -42.86 -23.01
CA PRO A 31 10.26 -42.17 -21.72
C PRO A 31 10.40 -40.64 -21.87
N VAL A 32 10.96 -40.15 -22.99
CA VAL A 32 11.06 -38.70 -23.22
C VAL A 32 9.67 -38.07 -23.40
N ALA A 33 8.78 -38.68 -24.19
CA ALA A 33 7.42 -38.21 -24.37
C ALA A 33 6.64 -38.24 -23.03
N ALA A 34 6.78 -39.29 -22.23
CA ALA A 34 6.17 -39.39 -20.92
C ALA A 34 6.67 -38.30 -19.96
N THR A 35 7.95 -37.98 -19.94
CA THR A 35 8.52 -36.94 -19.10
C THR A 35 7.99 -35.55 -19.48
N VAL A 36 7.87 -35.26 -20.78
CA VAL A 36 7.33 -33.98 -21.27
C VAL A 36 5.84 -33.85 -20.90
N VAL A 37 5.04 -34.92 -21.06
CA VAL A 37 3.63 -34.91 -20.67
C VAL A 37 3.47 -34.75 -19.15
N LEU A 38 4.32 -35.43 -18.36
CA LEU A 38 4.29 -35.28 -16.89
C LEU A 38 4.70 -33.87 -16.45
N ALA A 39 5.71 -33.28 -17.10
CA ALA A 39 6.11 -31.90 -16.84
C ALA A 39 5.00 -30.89 -17.19
N MET A 40 4.32 -31.08 -18.32
CA MET A 40 3.17 -30.26 -18.72
C MET A 40 1.97 -30.45 -17.77
N ALA A 41 1.68 -31.68 -17.36
CA ALA A 41 0.63 -31.98 -16.39
C ALA A 41 0.95 -31.38 -15.00
N GLY A 42 2.20 -31.48 -14.54
CA GLY A 42 2.67 -30.87 -13.30
C GLY A 42 2.57 -29.34 -13.34
N TYR A 43 2.94 -28.74 -14.47
CA TYR A 43 2.78 -27.28 -14.66
C TYR A 43 1.31 -26.85 -14.72
N ALA A 44 0.44 -27.62 -15.38
CA ALA A 44 -1.00 -27.34 -15.42
C ALA A 44 -1.67 -27.53 -14.04
N TRP A 45 -1.19 -28.48 -13.24
CA TRP A 45 -1.70 -28.73 -11.89
C TRP A 45 -1.20 -27.71 -10.87
N GLN A 46 0.05 -27.30 -10.94
CA GLN A 46 0.72 -26.41 -10.01
C GLN A 46 0.76 -24.95 -10.49
N GLY A 47 0.71 -24.75 -11.82
CA GLY A 47 0.54 -23.45 -12.43
C GLY A 47 -0.91 -23.01 -12.28
N ARG A 48 -1.14 -21.93 -11.54
CA ARG A 48 -2.41 -21.20 -11.59
C ARG A 48 -2.28 -20.15 -12.70
N PRO A 49 -2.65 -20.48 -13.96
CA PRO A 49 -2.56 -19.51 -15.06
C PRO A 49 -3.53 -18.32 -14.87
N ASP A 50 -4.50 -18.46 -13.94
CA ASP A 50 -5.46 -17.43 -13.57
C ASP A 50 -4.92 -16.43 -12.52
N LEU A 51 -3.80 -16.74 -11.86
CA LEU A 51 -3.10 -15.75 -11.09
C LEU A 51 -2.36 -14.86 -12.08
N SER A 52 -2.93 -13.68 -12.33
CA SER A 52 -2.20 -12.61 -12.97
C SER A 52 -0.87 -12.43 -12.25
N SER A 53 0.22 -12.76 -12.92
CA SER A 53 1.60 -12.70 -12.42
C SER A 53 2.16 -11.27 -12.43
N SER A 54 1.30 -10.31 -12.25
CA SER A 54 1.70 -8.97 -11.83
C SER A 54 1.03 -8.74 -10.50
N ALA A 55 1.76 -8.29 -9.51
CA ALA A 55 1.16 -7.38 -8.55
C ALA A 55 0.29 -6.46 -9.41
N ALA A 56 -1.04 -6.57 -9.28
CA ALA A 56 -1.96 -5.79 -10.11
C ALA A 56 -1.48 -4.36 -9.99
N GLN A 57 -1.04 -3.78 -11.12
CA GLN A 57 -0.59 -2.39 -11.06
C GLN A 57 -1.79 -1.61 -10.56
N PRO A 58 -1.68 -0.89 -9.45
CA PRO A 58 -2.80 -0.13 -8.91
C PRO A 58 -3.41 0.68 -10.03
N ILE A 59 -4.74 0.66 -10.14
CA ILE A 59 -5.47 1.48 -11.11
C ILE A 59 -5.00 2.92 -10.93
N ALA A 60 -4.91 3.71 -12.00
CA ALA A 60 -4.37 5.08 -11.94
C ALA A 60 -5.03 5.93 -10.83
N ALA A 61 -6.30 5.68 -10.50
CA ALA A 61 -7.01 6.32 -9.39
C ALA A 61 -6.46 5.90 -8.01
N GLU A 62 -6.12 4.63 -7.82
CA GLU A 62 -5.54 4.12 -6.56
C GLU A 62 -4.13 4.66 -6.33
N ARG A 63 -3.32 4.76 -7.41
CA ARG A 63 -2.01 5.42 -7.35
C ARG A 63 -2.13 6.88 -6.96
N GLY A 64 -3.10 7.60 -7.54
CA GLY A 64 -3.36 9.00 -7.23
C GLY A 64 -3.77 9.19 -5.76
N ALA A 65 -4.59 8.28 -5.22
CA ALA A 65 -5.01 8.32 -3.82
C ALA A 65 -3.81 8.04 -2.88
N ALA A 66 -3.03 6.99 -3.15
CA ALA A 66 -1.84 6.68 -2.37
C ALA A 66 -0.81 7.82 -2.40
N ASP A 67 -0.57 8.41 -3.57
CA ASP A 67 0.35 9.54 -3.74
C ASP A 67 -0.11 10.78 -2.95
N ALA A 68 -1.41 11.06 -2.93
CA ALA A 68 -1.99 12.13 -2.13
C ALA A 68 -1.77 11.91 -0.61
N LEU A 69 -1.93 10.68 -0.13
CA LEU A 69 -1.72 10.34 1.29
C LEU A 69 -0.24 10.39 1.68
N LEU A 70 0.66 9.90 0.82
CA LEU A 70 2.12 10.02 1.01
C LEU A 70 2.56 11.48 1.03
N LYS A 71 2.01 12.30 0.13
CA LYS A 71 2.25 13.75 0.13
C LYS A 71 1.72 14.41 1.40
N MET A 72 0.50 14.10 1.83
CA MET A 72 -0.09 14.63 3.06
C MET A 72 0.80 14.31 4.27
N ARG A 73 1.27 13.04 4.40
CA ARG A 73 2.22 12.66 5.46
C ARG A 73 3.49 13.51 5.38
N SER A 74 4.09 13.62 4.20
CA SER A 74 5.33 14.40 3.99
C SER A 74 5.17 15.87 4.33
N ASP A 75 4.00 16.47 4.07
CA ASP A 75 3.70 17.87 4.45
C ASP A 75 3.52 18.03 5.97
N MET A 76 3.22 16.93 6.69
CA MET A 76 3.06 16.86 8.14
C MET A 76 4.34 16.47 8.90
N ASP A 77 5.39 15.98 8.22
CA ASP A 77 6.65 15.60 8.86
C ASP A 77 7.31 16.81 9.54
N GLN A 78 7.86 16.57 10.73
CA GLN A 78 8.50 17.63 11.53
C GLN A 78 10.03 17.60 11.46
N ASN A 79 10.62 16.44 11.16
CA ASN A 79 12.06 16.21 11.19
C ASN A 79 12.62 15.90 9.79
N PHE A 80 12.98 16.93 9.04
CA PHE A 80 13.57 16.80 7.71
C PHE A 80 15.01 16.25 7.67
N GLY A 81 15.59 15.84 8.79
CA GLY A 81 16.99 15.45 8.94
C GLY A 81 17.31 14.06 8.38
N VAL A 82 17.82 13.19 9.26
CA VAL A 82 18.36 11.85 8.96
C VAL A 82 17.33 10.92 8.32
N ALA A 83 16.05 11.05 8.71
CA ALA A 83 14.96 10.21 8.21
C ALA A 83 14.61 10.44 6.73
N LYS A 84 14.93 11.61 6.17
CA LYS A 84 14.49 12.00 4.83
C LYS A 84 14.89 11.00 3.75
N MET A 85 16.10 10.47 3.79
CA MET A 85 16.56 9.49 2.79
C MET A 85 15.73 8.20 2.85
N TRP A 86 15.45 7.72 4.06
CA TRP A 86 14.61 6.54 4.29
C TRP A 86 13.18 6.76 3.80
N LEU A 87 12.60 7.92 4.11
CA LEU A 87 11.24 8.27 3.73
C LEU A 87 11.06 8.42 2.22
N VAL A 88 11.98 9.12 1.53
CA VAL A 88 11.91 9.32 0.08
C VAL A 88 11.97 8.00 -0.68
N THR A 89 12.85 7.09 -0.26
CA THR A 89 12.98 5.77 -0.89
C THR A 89 11.75 4.90 -0.60
N ALA A 90 11.28 4.88 0.65
CA ALA A 90 10.08 4.13 1.02
C ALA A 90 8.83 4.65 0.29
N ASP A 91 8.67 5.97 0.16
CA ASP A 91 7.58 6.58 -0.60
C ASP A 91 7.62 6.17 -2.08
N GLY A 92 8.82 6.02 -2.66
CA GLY A 92 8.98 5.47 -4.02
C GLY A 92 8.36 4.08 -4.15
N PHE A 93 8.72 3.15 -3.25
CA PHE A 93 8.13 1.82 -3.22
C PHE A 93 6.61 1.85 -3.00
N ALA A 94 6.15 2.72 -2.10
CA ALA A 94 4.72 2.82 -1.79
C ALA A 94 3.90 3.36 -2.97
N ARG A 95 4.44 4.31 -3.76
CA ARG A 95 3.81 4.80 -5.00
C ARG A 95 3.65 3.71 -6.06
N ASP A 96 4.59 2.79 -6.11
CA ASP A 96 4.54 1.64 -7.01
C ASP A 96 3.64 0.51 -6.49
N GLY A 97 2.97 0.70 -5.33
CA GLY A 97 2.14 -0.33 -4.69
C GLY A 97 2.94 -1.41 -3.96
N SER A 98 4.27 -1.27 -3.87
CA SER A 98 5.17 -2.21 -3.20
C SER A 98 5.23 -1.94 -1.69
N TYR A 99 4.08 -1.98 -1.01
CA TYR A 99 3.96 -1.60 0.41
C TYR A 99 4.83 -2.45 1.34
N SER A 100 5.01 -3.74 1.04
CA SER A 100 5.88 -4.62 1.81
C SER A 100 7.34 -4.17 1.73
N ALA A 101 7.82 -3.79 0.54
CA ALA A 101 9.17 -3.25 0.36
C ALA A 101 9.34 -1.90 1.07
N ALA A 102 8.34 -1.02 0.96
CA ALA A 102 8.32 0.26 1.66
C ALA A 102 8.41 0.07 3.18
N ALA A 103 7.59 -0.82 3.75
CA ALA A 103 7.61 -1.13 5.18
C ALA A 103 8.96 -1.71 5.63
N GLY A 104 9.53 -2.64 4.86
CA GLY A 104 10.86 -3.21 5.14
C GLY A 104 11.97 -2.16 5.14
N TYR A 105 11.89 -1.21 4.21
CA TYR A 105 12.86 -0.12 4.13
C TYR A 105 12.72 0.87 5.31
N ILE A 106 11.50 1.24 5.69
CA ILE A 106 11.23 2.07 6.88
C ILE A 106 11.72 1.36 8.15
N GLN A 107 11.46 0.06 8.29
CA GLN A 107 11.96 -0.72 9.43
C GLN A 107 13.50 -0.76 9.49
N ALA A 108 14.18 -0.76 8.34
CA ALA A 108 15.63 -0.62 8.30
C ALA A 108 16.06 0.74 8.87
N GLY A 109 15.40 1.83 8.47
CA GLY A 109 15.63 3.15 9.03
C GLY A 109 15.34 3.23 10.54
N LEU A 110 14.30 2.55 11.01
CA LEU A 110 13.96 2.48 12.44
C LEU A 110 14.96 1.68 13.28
N ARG A 111 15.70 0.73 12.69
CA ARG A 111 16.81 0.07 13.41
C ARG A 111 17.98 1.02 13.68
N GLU A 112 18.20 2.00 12.79
CA GLU A 112 19.24 3.02 12.97
C GLU A 112 18.73 4.21 13.79
N HIS A 113 17.45 4.54 13.64
CA HIS A 113 16.82 5.72 14.24
C HIS A 113 15.50 5.34 14.95
N PRO A 114 15.54 4.55 16.06
CA PRO A 114 14.34 3.99 16.71
C PRO A 114 13.40 5.06 17.29
N ASP A 115 13.94 6.23 17.61
CA ASP A 115 13.21 7.35 18.24
C ASP A 115 12.76 8.40 17.22
N ASN A 116 12.77 8.08 15.92
CA ASN A 116 12.33 9.02 14.89
C ASN A 116 10.82 8.91 14.68
N PRO A 117 10.01 9.92 15.03
CA PRO A 117 8.55 9.87 14.95
C PRO A 117 8.03 9.87 13.51
N ASP A 118 8.75 10.50 12.57
CA ASP A 118 8.33 10.54 11.16
C ASP A 118 8.45 9.15 10.51
N LEU A 119 9.49 8.38 10.85
CA LEU A 119 9.62 6.98 10.41
C LEU A 119 8.51 6.09 10.98
N TRP A 120 8.17 6.25 12.25
CA TRP A 120 7.06 5.51 12.84
C TRP A 120 5.72 5.88 12.21
N SER A 121 5.49 7.18 11.94
CA SER A 121 4.29 7.65 11.23
C SER A 121 4.21 7.10 9.82
N ALA A 122 5.33 7.09 9.09
CA ALA A 122 5.40 6.52 7.74
C ALA A 122 5.14 5.00 7.74
N LEU A 123 5.67 4.27 8.74
CA LEU A 123 5.37 2.84 8.88
C LEU A 123 3.87 2.61 9.09
N GLY A 124 3.23 3.40 9.95
CA GLY A 124 1.79 3.33 10.17
C GLY A 124 0.99 3.53 8.89
N LEU A 125 1.32 4.57 8.11
CA LEU A 125 0.66 4.83 6.82
C LEU A 125 0.86 3.69 5.81
N VAL A 126 2.08 3.20 5.64
CA VAL A 126 2.37 2.12 4.68
C VAL A 126 1.65 0.83 5.07
N LEU A 127 1.57 0.51 6.37
CA LEU A 127 0.81 -0.66 6.85
C LEU A 127 -0.71 -0.48 6.65
N MET A 128 -1.23 0.74 6.81
CA MET A 128 -2.62 1.06 6.51
C MET A 128 -2.91 0.93 5.00
N LEU A 129 -2.03 1.44 4.13
CA LEU A 129 -2.16 1.30 2.68
C LEU A 129 -2.08 -0.17 2.23
N ALA A 130 -1.23 -0.98 2.86
CA ALA A 130 -1.12 -2.41 2.60
C ALA A 130 -2.39 -3.21 2.98
N SER A 131 -3.29 -2.60 3.75
CA SER A 131 -4.54 -3.19 4.25
C SER A 131 -5.76 -2.40 3.76
N ASP A 132 -5.70 -1.83 2.56
CA ASP A 132 -6.79 -1.11 1.90
C ASP A 132 -7.41 0.02 2.75
N GLY A 133 -6.58 0.67 3.57
CA GLY A 133 -6.99 1.77 4.45
C GLY A 133 -7.44 1.34 5.85
N GLU A 134 -7.43 0.04 6.15
CA GLU A 134 -7.81 -0.47 7.47
C GLU A 134 -6.75 -0.15 8.53
N MET A 135 -7.20 0.26 9.72
CA MET A 135 -6.34 0.47 10.89
C MET A 135 -6.00 -0.86 11.58
N THR A 136 -5.05 -1.59 11.02
CA THR A 136 -4.59 -2.85 11.61
C THR A 136 -3.85 -2.62 12.93
N PRO A 137 -3.78 -3.63 13.83
CA PRO A 137 -3.02 -3.50 15.08
C PRO A 137 -1.56 -3.07 14.90
N PRO A 138 -0.80 -3.57 13.89
CA PRO A 138 0.54 -3.08 13.62
C PRO A 138 0.60 -1.62 13.16
N ALA A 139 -0.35 -1.17 12.32
CA ALA A 139 -0.44 0.22 11.88
C ALA A 139 -0.72 1.15 13.08
N LYS A 140 -1.69 0.75 13.93
CA LYS A 140 -2.01 1.49 15.15
C LYS A 140 -0.81 1.59 16.09
N LEU A 141 -0.09 0.49 16.31
CA LEU A 141 1.12 0.49 17.14
C LEU A 141 2.17 1.48 16.62
N ALA A 142 2.36 1.54 15.30
CA ALA A 142 3.31 2.47 14.69
C ALA A 142 2.88 3.93 14.91
N PHE A 143 1.61 4.27 14.72
CA PHE A 143 1.10 5.60 15.01
C PHE A 143 1.14 5.96 16.50
N ASP A 144 0.86 5.02 17.40
CA ASP A 144 0.98 5.24 18.86
C ASP A 144 2.43 5.52 19.26
N LYS A 145 3.40 4.83 18.65
CA LYS A 145 4.83 5.11 18.83
C LYS A 145 5.20 6.50 18.35
N ALA A 146 4.76 6.87 17.13
CA ALA A 146 4.99 8.22 16.60
C ALA A 146 4.43 9.30 17.54
N ARG A 147 3.20 9.12 18.04
CA ARG A 147 2.55 10.04 18.98
C ARG A 147 3.26 10.13 20.32
N THR A 148 3.79 9.01 20.83
CA THR A 148 4.56 8.99 22.08
C THR A 148 5.86 9.78 21.95
N LEU A 149 6.54 9.66 20.80
CA LEU A 149 7.81 10.34 20.51
C LEU A 149 7.60 11.83 20.20
N ALA A 150 6.50 12.17 19.52
CA ALA A 150 6.16 13.53 19.13
C ALA A 150 4.65 13.78 19.29
N PRO A 151 4.18 14.18 20.48
CA PRO A 151 2.74 14.38 20.75
C PRO A 151 2.07 15.43 19.85
N ASN A 152 2.84 16.35 19.28
CA ASN A 152 2.36 17.39 18.38
C ASN A 152 2.46 17.02 16.89
N LEU A 153 2.95 15.83 16.56
CA LEU A 153 2.98 15.34 15.18
C LEU A 153 1.54 15.13 14.68
N PRO A 154 1.09 15.82 13.61
CA PRO A 154 -0.30 15.75 13.17
C PRO A 154 -0.67 14.44 12.47
N ALA A 155 0.29 13.83 11.78
CA ALA A 155 0.05 12.69 10.91
C ALA A 155 -0.62 11.48 11.60
N PRO A 156 -0.24 11.02 12.81
CA PRO A 156 -0.90 9.89 13.46
C PRO A 156 -2.40 10.12 13.69
N ASP A 157 -2.79 11.29 14.21
CA ASP A 157 -4.20 11.61 14.46
C ASP A 157 -4.99 11.84 13.17
N TYR A 158 -4.35 12.42 12.14
CA TYR A 158 -4.97 12.59 10.83
C TYR A 158 -5.28 11.23 10.17
N PHE A 159 -4.33 10.30 10.14
CA PHE A 159 -4.54 8.99 9.51
C PHE A 159 -5.45 8.07 10.32
N GLU A 160 -5.45 8.16 11.65
CA GLU A 160 -6.47 7.49 12.48
C GLU A 160 -7.87 8.02 12.18
N GLY A 161 -8.03 9.35 12.02
CA GLY A 161 -9.28 9.94 11.59
C GLY A 161 -9.71 9.47 10.19
N LEU A 162 -8.77 9.36 9.25
CA LEU A 162 -9.04 8.85 7.91
C LEU A 162 -9.49 7.39 7.94
N ALA A 163 -8.82 6.53 8.71
CA ALA A 163 -9.23 5.13 8.88
C ALA A 163 -10.63 5.01 9.51
N ALA A 164 -10.95 5.87 10.47
CA ALA A 164 -12.29 5.93 11.04
C ALA A 164 -13.36 6.30 10.00
N LEU A 165 -13.01 7.13 9.01
CA LEU A 165 -13.92 7.45 7.91
C LEU A 165 -14.20 6.21 7.04
N PHE A 166 -13.19 5.41 6.73
CA PHE A 166 -13.37 4.14 6.02
C PHE A 166 -14.22 3.15 6.83
N ASP A 167 -14.07 3.14 8.15
CA ASP A 167 -14.89 2.37 9.09
C ASP A 167 -16.33 2.91 9.26
N ARG A 168 -16.70 3.95 8.52
CA ARG A 168 -18.01 4.65 8.63
C ARG A 168 -18.28 5.23 10.01
N LYS A 169 -17.24 5.75 10.66
CA LYS A 169 -17.32 6.45 11.96
C LYS A 169 -16.96 7.93 11.80
N PRO A 170 -17.80 8.73 11.09
CA PRO A 170 -17.48 10.13 10.77
C PRO A 170 -17.29 11.00 12.01
N ASP A 171 -17.98 10.73 13.11
CA ASP A 171 -17.82 11.48 14.36
C ASP A 171 -16.39 11.41 14.89
N ILE A 172 -15.75 10.23 14.81
CA ILE A 172 -14.36 10.04 15.22
C ILE A 172 -13.44 10.81 14.26
N THR A 173 -13.71 10.77 12.95
CA THR A 173 -12.96 11.51 11.93
C THR A 173 -12.99 13.01 12.22
N ILE A 174 -14.19 13.58 12.43
CA ILE A 174 -14.37 15.00 12.74
C ILE A 174 -13.61 15.39 14.02
N SER A 175 -13.77 14.60 15.08
CA SER A 175 -13.07 14.83 16.35
C SER A 175 -11.55 14.84 16.17
N LYS A 176 -11.01 13.84 15.47
CA LYS A 176 -9.56 13.71 15.22
C LYS A 176 -9.02 14.86 14.35
N TRP A 177 -9.72 15.21 13.26
CA TRP A 177 -9.25 16.27 12.37
C TRP A 177 -9.37 17.64 12.99
N ASN A 178 -10.41 17.93 13.81
CA ASN A 178 -10.47 19.14 14.61
C ASN A 178 -9.28 19.24 15.58
N MET A 179 -8.96 18.16 16.30
CA MET A 179 -7.80 18.11 17.19
C MET A 179 -6.47 18.39 16.46
N VAL A 180 -6.32 17.88 15.22
CA VAL A 180 -5.17 18.17 14.37
C VAL A 180 -5.11 19.64 13.98
N LEU A 181 -6.25 20.23 13.60
CA LEU A 181 -6.37 21.65 13.20
C LEU A 181 -6.13 22.61 14.37
N GLU A 182 -6.59 22.29 15.59
CA GLU A 182 -6.36 23.08 16.81
C GLU A 182 -4.87 23.21 17.16
N ARG A 183 -4.09 22.13 16.92
CA ARG A 183 -2.63 22.12 17.16
C ARG A 183 -1.83 22.70 16.00
N ALA A 184 -2.47 22.94 14.86
CA ALA A 184 -1.80 23.39 13.64
C ALA A 184 -1.34 24.84 13.75
N THR A 185 -0.10 25.08 13.28
CA THR A 185 0.31 26.47 13.05
C THR A 185 -0.47 27.07 11.88
N PRO A 186 -0.77 28.38 11.88
CA PRO A 186 -1.53 29.01 10.79
C PRO A 186 -0.89 28.87 9.40
N LYS A 187 0.44 28.64 9.35
CA LYS A 187 1.21 28.50 8.11
C LYS A 187 1.47 27.04 7.71
N ALA A 188 0.88 26.08 8.38
CA ALA A 188 1.06 24.66 8.07
C ALA A 188 0.55 24.35 6.65
N LYS A 189 1.40 23.80 5.79
CA LYS A 189 1.09 23.54 4.37
C LYS A 189 -0.10 22.60 4.18
N TRP A 190 -0.28 21.66 5.08
CA TRP A 190 -1.34 20.66 5.07
C TRP A 190 -2.68 21.18 5.59
N ARG A 191 -2.68 22.27 6.37
CA ARG A 191 -3.88 22.81 7.03
C ARG A 191 -5.06 23.08 6.08
N PRO A 192 -4.91 23.78 4.94
CA PRO A 192 -6.03 24.07 4.04
C PRO A 192 -6.68 22.81 3.47
N ALA A 193 -5.87 21.74 3.25
CA ALA A 193 -6.38 20.48 2.74
C ALA A 193 -7.26 19.78 3.79
N VAL A 194 -6.83 19.74 5.05
CA VAL A 194 -7.63 19.14 6.14
C VAL A 194 -8.89 19.93 6.41
N GLU A 195 -8.83 21.26 6.40
CA GLU A 195 -10.00 22.14 6.53
C GLU A 195 -11.03 21.87 5.42
N SER A 196 -10.57 21.75 4.16
CA SER A 196 -11.45 21.45 3.02
C SER A 196 -12.08 20.07 3.13
N GLN A 197 -11.31 19.06 3.56
CA GLN A 197 -11.82 17.70 3.74
C GLN A 197 -12.87 17.64 4.86
N LEU A 198 -12.62 18.33 5.97
CA LEU A 198 -13.54 18.39 7.10
C LEU A 198 -14.85 19.08 6.69
N ALA A 199 -14.78 20.24 6.05
CA ALA A 199 -15.97 20.96 5.56
C ALA A 199 -16.77 20.14 4.55
N GLY A 200 -16.10 19.41 3.66
CA GLY A 200 -16.74 18.48 2.73
C GLY A 200 -17.48 17.35 3.44
N LEU A 201 -16.87 16.74 4.46
CA LEU A 201 -17.49 15.69 5.26
C LEU A 201 -18.71 16.20 6.02
N GLU A 202 -18.61 17.34 6.68
CA GLU A 202 -19.71 17.98 7.43
C GLU A 202 -20.89 18.33 6.50
N SER A 203 -20.60 18.85 5.31
CA SER A 203 -21.62 19.15 4.28
C SER A 203 -22.36 17.90 3.84
N LEU A 204 -21.64 16.79 3.62
CA LEU A 204 -22.25 15.50 3.23
C LEU A 204 -23.16 14.96 4.34
N LEU A 205 -22.74 15.06 5.59
CA LEU A 205 -23.53 14.61 6.74
C LEU A 205 -24.77 15.48 6.96
N ALA A 206 -24.65 16.80 6.79
CA ALA A 206 -25.78 17.72 6.87
C ALA A 206 -26.82 17.48 5.77
N GLY A 207 -26.37 17.17 4.54
CA GLY A 207 -27.26 16.83 3.42
C GLY A 207 -27.91 15.44 3.54
N ALA A 208 -27.32 14.54 4.32
CA ALA A 208 -27.84 13.20 4.59
C ALA A 208 -28.79 13.15 5.79
N ALA A 209 -28.86 14.21 6.61
CA ALA A 209 -29.78 14.27 7.74
C ALA A 209 -31.23 14.36 7.24
N PRO A 210 -32.17 13.56 7.74
CA PRO A 210 -33.58 13.70 7.40
C PRO A 210 -34.09 15.08 7.83
N PRO A 211 -34.99 15.71 7.06
CA PRO A 211 -35.52 17.01 7.43
C PRO A 211 -36.12 16.93 8.84
N SER A 212 -35.70 17.85 9.70
CA SER A 212 -36.22 17.96 11.07
C SER A 212 -37.72 18.00 11.01
N PRO A 213 -38.47 17.23 11.83
CA PRO A 213 -39.93 17.36 11.89
C PRO A 213 -40.27 18.78 12.29
N GLU A 214 -40.88 19.54 11.37
CA GLU A 214 -41.43 20.86 11.69
C GLU A 214 -42.40 20.70 12.87
N LEU A 215 -42.04 21.23 14.02
CA LEU A 215 -42.94 21.42 15.15
C LEU A 215 -43.99 22.41 14.67
N LYS A 216 -45.11 21.90 14.15
CA LYS A 216 -46.33 22.70 13.97
C LYS A 216 -46.82 23.11 15.35
N ASN A 217 -46.61 24.39 15.72
CA ASN A 217 -47.32 25.07 16.78
C ASN A 217 -48.79 25.26 16.41
#